data_4be8006c9f7b980823168d736c754372
#
_entry.id   4be8006c9f7b980823168d736c754372
#
_cell.length_a   1.000
_cell.length_b   1.000
_cell.length_c   1.000
_cell.angle_alpha   90.00
_cell.angle_beta   90.00
_cell.angle_gamma   90.00
#
_symmetry.space_group_name_H-M   'P 1'
#
loop_
_entity.id
_entity.type
_entity.pdbx_description
1 polymer ?
#
loop_
_entity_poly.entity_id
_entity_poly.type
_entity_poly.pdbx_seq_one_letter_code
_entity_poly.pdbx_strand_id
1 'polypeptide(L)'
;YRFPPLKRLSFDYVVDAHLCQTTDELQAFYDTYTEQFFQAMETGKQWGITVSSIKYHNLEQIKMRACAGGFDLTPQGTLSMCFFVSSPKEAFYHDFIYGKVEGGKVVMDEAKFKRLVTCSNNSQLKCGRCFLKWHCAGGCLYHTKSYSKEMLEVMCRFQRKFSLIALANLLTGQNILKHEST
;
A
#
# COMPACT_ATOMS: atom_id res chain seq x y z
N TYR A 1 -29.96 3.54 -19.40
CA TYR A 1 -29.08 2.56 -18.77
C TYR A 1 -29.24 2.66 -17.26
N ARG A 2 -29.77 1.59 -16.60
CA ARG A 2 -29.76 1.48 -15.14
C ARG A 2 -28.46 0.77 -14.74
N PHE A 3 -27.55 1.48 -14.08
CA PHE A 3 -26.42 0.83 -13.44
C PHE A 3 -26.89 -0.01 -12.27
N PRO A 4 -26.29 -1.19 -12.01
CA PRO A 4 -26.60 -1.95 -10.82
C PRO A 4 -26.25 -1.11 -9.58
N PRO A 5 -26.95 -1.27 -8.46
CA PRO A 5 -26.67 -0.51 -7.24
C PRO A 5 -25.22 -0.79 -6.77
N LEU A 6 -24.51 0.26 -6.39
CA LEU A 6 -23.16 0.17 -5.84
C LEU A 6 -23.20 -0.68 -4.55
N LYS A 7 -22.40 -1.74 -4.50
CA LYS A 7 -22.28 -2.65 -3.37
C LYS A 7 -20.96 -2.53 -2.63
N ARG A 8 -19.90 -2.14 -3.35
CA ARG A 8 -18.55 -2.03 -2.81
C ARG A 8 -17.87 -0.77 -3.33
N LEU A 9 -17.05 -0.16 -2.47
CA LEU A 9 -16.21 0.98 -2.77
C LEU A 9 -14.81 0.71 -2.20
N SER A 10 -13.78 0.78 -3.04
CA SER A 10 -12.39 0.82 -2.58
C SER A 10 -11.99 2.27 -2.36
N PHE A 11 -11.53 2.59 -1.17
CA PHE A 11 -11.08 3.92 -0.77
C PHE A 11 -9.61 3.85 -0.34
N ASP A 12 -8.72 3.99 -1.30
CA ASP A 12 -7.28 3.92 -1.09
C ASP A 12 -6.64 5.31 -1.22
N TYR A 13 -5.54 5.53 -0.49
CA TYR A 13 -4.79 6.78 -0.63
C TYR A 13 -3.92 6.76 -1.88
N VAL A 14 -3.68 7.94 -2.42
CA VAL A 14 -2.79 8.14 -3.57
C VAL A 14 -1.35 7.82 -3.15
N VAL A 15 -0.65 7.09 -4.01
CA VAL A 15 0.78 6.78 -3.86
C VAL A 15 1.54 7.60 -4.90
N ASP A 16 2.07 8.73 -4.47
CA ASP A 16 2.90 9.61 -5.28
C ASP A 16 4.03 10.19 -4.41
N ALA A 17 5.28 9.96 -4.83
CA ALA A 17 6.44 10.47 -4.11
C ALA A 17 6.55 12.00 -4.12
N HIS A 18 5.83 12.67 -5.02
CA HIS A 18 5.85 14.13 -5.15
C HIS A 18 4.67 14.82 -4.46
N LEU A 19 3.71 14.05 -3.94
CA LEU A 19 2.51 14.59 -3.30
C LEU A 19 2.83 15.35 -2.00
N CYS A 20 3.79 14.83 -1.22
CA CYS A 20 4.23 15.42 0.03
C CYS A 20 5.74 15.60 -0.01
N GLN A 21 6.21 16.81 0.30
CA GLN A 21 7.64 17.15 0.28
C GLN A 21 8.26 17.08 1.68
N THR A 22 7.44 17.21 2.72
CA THR A 22 7.87 17.21 4.12
C THR A 22 7.21 16.08 4.92
N THR A 23 7.80 15.76 6.07
CA THR A 23 7.22 14.80 7.04
C THR A 23 5.89 15.27 7.58
N ASP A 24 5.72 16.58 7.78
CA ASP A 24 4.49 17.15 8.34
C ASP A 24 3.34 17.09 7.33
N GLU A 25 3.59 17.41 6.07
CA GLU A 25 2.62 17.22 4.99
C GLU A 25 2.20 15.75 4.85
N LEU A 26 3.17 14.83 4.90
CA LEU A 26 2.90 13.41 4.80
C LEU A 26 2.11 12.89 6.02
N GLN A 27 2.42 13.38 7.22
CA GLN A 27 1.67 13.03 8.43
C GLN A 27 0.22 13.54 8.33
N ALA A 28 0.02 14.81 7.96
CA ALA A 28 -1.30 15.40 7.78
C ALA A 28 -2.13 14.66 6.72
N PHE A 29 -1.50 14.30 5.60
CA PHE A 29 -2.13 13.51 4.55
C PHE A 29 -2.64 12.15 5.07
N TYR A 30 -1.82 11.41 5.82
CA TYR A 30 -2.21 10.13 6.36
C TYR A 30 -3.23 10.21 7.49
N ASP A 31 -3.17 11.25 8.30
CA ASP A 31 -4.18 11.50 9.35
C ASP A 31 -5.54 11.81 8.71
N THR A 32 -5.58 12.70 7.72
CA THR A 32 -6.79 13.00 6.94
C THR A 32 -7.34 11.75 6.25
N TYR A 33 -6.49 10.96 5.58
CA TYR A 33 -6.92 9.72 4.96
C TYR A 33 -7.53 8.75 5.98
N THR A 34 -6.90 8.60 7.14
CA THR A 34 -7.39 7.71 8.21
C THR A 34 -8.79 8.12 8.65
N GLU A 35 -8.99 9.39 8.95
CA GLU A 35 -10.28 9.94 9.36
C GLU A 35 -11.35 9.74 8.30
N GLN A 36 -11.07 10.15 7.07
CA GLN A 36 -12.00 10.05 5.94
C GLN A 36 -12.34 8.59 5.59
N PHE A 37 -11.40 7.67 5.71
CA PHE A 37 -11.64 6.25 5.47
C PHE A 37 -12.67 5.68 6.46
N PHE A 38 -12.49 5.91 7.75
CA PHE A 38 -13.42 5.38 8.75
C PHE A 38 -14.78 6.10 8.72
N GLN A 39 -14.80 7.38 8.37
CA GLN A 39 -16.06 8.10 8.11
C GLN A 39 -16.79 7.52 6.90
N ALA A 40 -16.07 7.22 5.81
CA ALA A 40 -16.66 6.59 4.63
C ALA A 40 -17.22 5.19 4.92
N MET A 41 -16.54 4.39 5.77
CA MET A 41 -17.05 3.10 6.22
C MET A 41 -18.39 3.23 6.96
N GLU A 42 -18.52 4.19 7.87
CA GLU A 42 -19.77 4.44 8.60
C GLU A 42 -20.90 4.90 7.67
N THR A 43 -20.59 5.83 6.76
CA THR A 43 -21.55 6.28 5.75
C THR A 43 -21.98 5.12 4.85
N GLY A 44 -21.02 4.31 4.41
CA GLY A 44 -21.28 3.14 3.59
C GLY A 44 -22.25 2.14 4.25
N LYS A 45 -22.06 1.87 5.56
CA LYS A 45 -22.97 1.00 6.33
C LYS A 45 -24.43 1.47 6.25
N GLN A 46 -24.67 2.78 6.35
CA GLN A 46 -26.02 3.36 6.28
C GLN A 46 -26.69 3.12 4.92
N TRP A 47 -25.90 2.99 3.85
CA TRP A 47 -26.38 2.79 2.49
C TRP A 47 -26.25 1.34 2.00
N GLY A 48 -25.84 0.41 2.85
CA GLY A 48 -25.58 -0.98 2.48
C GLY A 48 -24.41 -1.14 1.50
N ILE A 49 -23.44 -0.21 1.55
CA ILE A 49 -22.21 -0.20 0.73
C ILE A 49 -21.05 -0.64 1.60
N THR A 50 -20.33 -1.67 1.19
CA THR A 50 -19.07 -2.07 1.82
C THR A 50 -17.95 -1.16 1.36
N VAL A 51 -17.40 -0.37 2.27
CA VAL A 51 -16.18 0.43 2.02
C VAL A 51 -14.98 -0.34 2.54
N SER A 52 -13.95 -0.47 1.71
CA SER A 52 -12.71 -1.16 2.06
C SER A 52 -11.50 -0.41 1.49
N SER A 53 -10.32 -0.78 1.93
CA SER A 53 -9.04 -0.36 1.34
C SER A 53 -8.08 -1.53 1.34
N ILE A 54 -7.02 -1.44 0.54
CA ILE A 54 -5.97 -2.45 0.55
C ILE A 54 -5.32 -2.58 1.94
N LYS A 55 -5.23 -1.48 2.69
CA LYS A 55 -4.66 -1.48 4.05
C LYS A 55 -5.56 -2.18 5.06
N TYR A 56 -6.85 -1.94 4.98
CA TYR A 56 -7.84 -2.62 5.82
C TYR A 56 -7.86 -4.12 5.51
N HIS A 57 -7.92 -4.49 4.23
CA HIS A 57 -7.91 -5.88 3.78
C HIS A 57 -6.61 -6.63 4.15
N ASN A 58 -5.48 -5.93 4.21
CA ASN A 58 -4.22 -6.53 4.64
C ASN A 58 -4.24 -7.06 6.07
N LEU A 59 -5.13 -6.57 6.94
CA LEU A 59 -5.26 -7.09 8.31
C LEU A 59 -5.86 -8.51 8.36
N GLU A 60 -6.54 -8.93 7.31
CA GLU A 60 -7.11 -10.27 7.18
C GLU A 60 -6.10 -11.30 6.64
N GLN A 61 -4.89 -10.86 6.29
CA GLN A 61 -3.88 -11.69 5.62
C GLN A 61 -2.58 -11.74 6.40
N ILE A 62 -1.98 -12.93 6.44
CA ILE A 62 -0.59 -13.11 6.89
C ILE A 62 0.31 -13.10 5.67
N LYS A 63 1.30 -12.19 5.66
CA LYS A 63 2.19 -11.97 4.52
C LYS A 63 3.67 -12.04 4.93
N MET A 64 4.45 -12.75 4.12
CA MET A 64 5.92 -12.77 4.25
C MET A 64 6.56 -11.53 3.61
N ARG A 65 5.86 -10.88 2.68
CA ARG A 65 6.33 -9.72 1.94
C ARG A 65 5.16 -8.79 1.60
N ALA A 66 5.42 -7.49 1.55
CA ALA A 66 4.40 -6.48 1.30
C ALA A 66 3.80 -6.58 -0.11
N CYS A 67 4.65 -6.90 -1.09
CA CYS A 67 4.24 -7.08 -2.48
C CYS A 67 4.51 -8.50 -2.92
N ALA A 68 3.55 -9.13 -3.59
CA ALA A 68 3.69 -10.49 -4.11
C ALA A 68 4.80 -10.63 -5.16
N GLY A 69 5.26 -9.49 -5.70
CA GLY A 69 6.11 -9.42 -6.86
C GLY A 69 5.23 -9.32 -8.10
N GLY A 70 5.24 -8.16 -8.76
CA GLY A 70 4.48 -7.94 -9.98
C GLY A 70 5.10 -8.67 -11.16
N PHE A 71 4.25 -9.23 -11.99
CA PHE A 71 4.59 -9.61 -13.35
C PHE A 71 3.87 -8.61 -14.27
N ASP A 72 4.23 -7.33 -14.07
CA ASP A 72 3.54 -6.24 -14.75
C ASP A 72 4.19 -6.00 -16.10
N LEU A 73 3.46 -6.29 -17.18
CA LEU A 73 3.91 -6.01 -18.54
C LEU A 73 3.67 -4.54 -18.87
N THR A 74 4.75 -3.82 -19.15
CA THR A 74 4.66 -2.41 -19.53
C THR A 74 4.28 -2.23 -21.00
N PRO A 75 3.81 -1.04 -21.43
CA PRO A 75 3.54 -0.75 -22.84
C PRO A 75 4.77 -0.93 -23.76
N GLN A 76 5.98 -0.84 -23.21
CA GLN A 76 7.24 -1.06 -23.95
C GLN A 76 7.63 -2.53 -24.04
N GLY A 77 6.81 -3.44 -23.54
CA GLY A 77 7.11 -4.86 -23.53
C GLY A 77 8.15 -5.28 -22.50
N THR A 78 8.39 -4.47 -21.46
CA THR A 78 9.27 -4.82 -20.35
C THR A 78 8.48 -5.36 -19.17
N LEU A 79 9.14 -6.13 -18.30
CA LEU A 79 8.57 -6.71 -17.10
C LEU A 79 8.99 -5.90 -15.88
N SER A 80 8.01 -5.32 -15.21
CA SER A 80 8.20 -4.56 -13.98
C SER A 80 7.79 -5.36 -12.74
N MET A 81 8.52 -5.18 -11.64
CA MET A 81 8.15 -5.66 -10.32
C MET A 81 7.07 -4.78 -9.67
N CYS A 82 6.82 -3.58 -10.18
CA CYS A 82 5.96 -2.59 -9.58
C CYS A 82 5.11 -1.89 -10.64
N PHE A 83 3.80 -1.93 -10.53
CA PHE A 83 2.87 -1.28 -11.45
C PHE A 83 2.96 0.27 -11.43
N PHE A 84 3.58 0.87 -10.40
CA PHE A 84 3.91 2.29 -10.39
C PHE A 84 5.11 2.64 -11.29
N VAL A 85 5.80 1.64 -11.84
CA VAL A 85 6.99 1.83 -12.65
C VAL A 85 6.80 1.13 -13.98
N SER A 86 6.34 1.89 -14.97
CA SER A 86 5.94 1.38 -16.28
C SER A 86 6.64 2.06 -17.46
N SER A 87 7.33 3.18 -17.23
CA SER A 87 7.92 4.00 -18.29
C SER A 87 9.40 4.30 -18.01
N PRO A 88 10.27 4.30 -19.04
CA PRO A 88 11.68 4.73 -18.90
C PRO A 88 11.87 6.14 -18.35
N LYS A 89 10.82 6.97 -18.36
CA LYS A 89 10.85 8.35 -17.83
C LYS A 89 10.69 8.39 -16.31
N GLU A 90 10.29 7.29 -15.68
CA GLU A 90 10.08 7.21 -14.23
C GLU A 90 11.40 6.96 -13.49
N ALA A 91 11.58 7.64 -12.36
CA ALA A 91 12.83 7.71 -11.62
C ALA A 91 13.43 6.33 -11.28
N PHE A 92 12.61 5.33 -11.00
CA PHE A 92 13.06 4.00 -10.57
C PHE A 92 12.92 2.93 -11.64
N TYR A 93 12.77 3.31 -12.92
CA TYR A 93 12.57 2.35 -14.01
C TYR A 93 13.65 1.25 -14.02
N HIS A 94 14.92 1.64 -14.04
CA HIS A 94 16.00 0.68 -14.05
C HIS A 94 16.12 -0.18 -12.79
N ASP A 95 15.54 0.25 -11.68
CA ASP A 95 15.52 -0.54 -10.44
C ASP A 95 14.50 -1.67 -10.49
N PHE A 96 13.32 -1.42 -11.06
CA PHE A 96 12.19 -2.34 -11.00
C PHE A 96 12.02 -3.21 -12.23
N ILE A 97 12.59 -2.84 -13.40
CA ILE A 97 12.54 -3.67 -14.60
C ILE A 97 13.51 -4.84 -14.47
N TYR A 98 12.99 -6.06 -14.62
CA TYR A 98 13.76 -7.29 -14.49
C TYR A 98 13.65 -8.22 -15.72
N GLY A 99 12.98 -7.79 -16.78
CA GLY A 99 12.83 -8.59 -17.99
C GLY A 99 12.14 -7.84 -19.11
N LYS A 100 11.93 -8.54 -20.20
CA LYS A 100 11.27 -8.03 -21.40
C LYS A 100 10.66 -9.16 -22.22
N VAL A 101 9.78 -8.81 -23.14
CA VAL A 101 9.27 -9.71 -24.17
C VAL A 101 10.04 -9.49 -25.46
N GLU A 102 10.68 -10.52 -25.98
CA GLU A 102 11.41 -10.51 -27.26
C GLU A 102 11.00 -11.69 -28.11
N GLY A 103 10.65 -11.48 -29.37
CA GLY A 103 10.23 -12.54 -30.30
C GLY A 103 9.08 -13.41 -29.77
N GLY A 104 8.16 -12.81 -29.00
CA GLY A 104 7.03 -13.52 -28.39
C GLY A 104 7.41 -14.39 -27.17
N LYS A 105 8.63 -14.28 -26.68
CA LYS A 105 9.12 -15.00 -25.50
C LYS A 105 9.47 -14.04 -24.38
N VAL A 106 9.29 -14.50 -23.15
CA VAL A 106 9.70 -13.75 -21.95
C VAL A 106 11.18 -14.04 -21.67
N VAL A 107 11.97 -12.98 -21.61
CA VAL A 107 13.40 -13.02 -21.23
C VAL A 107 13.54 -12.29 -19.90
N MET A 108 14.01 -12.99 -18.86
CA MET A 108 14.11 -12.45 -17.50
C MET A 108 15.56 -12.42 -17.01
N ASP A 109 15.92 -11.38 -16.28
CA ASP A 109 17.07 -11.36 -15.37
C ASP A 109 16.65 -12.02 -14.04
N GLU A 110 16.86 -13.31 -13.93
CA GLU A 110 16.48 -14.09 -12.74
C GLU A 110 17.22 -13.60 -11.48
N ALA A 111 18.48 -13.19 -11.60
CA ALA A 111 19.25 -12.71 -10.48
C ALA A 111 18.65 -11.40 -9.93
N LYS A 112 18.26 -10.51 -10.83
CA LYS A 112 17.60 -9.26 -10.48
C LYS A 112 16.21 -9.51 -9.88
N PHE A 113 15.43 -10.40 -10.48
CA PHE A 113 14.13 -10.80 -9.95
C PHE A 113 14.25 -11.33 -8.51
N LYS A 114 15.19 -12.26 -8.27
CA LYS A 114 15.46 -12.79 -6.92
C LYS A 114 15.85 -11.69 -5.92
N ARG A 115 16.69 -10.72 -6.32
CA ARG A 115 17.03 -9.56 -5.46
C ARG A 115 15.80 -8.73 -5.11
N LEU A 116 14.97 -8.40 -6.10
CA LEU A 116 13.75 -7.61 -5.88
C LEU A 116 12.76 -8.32 -4.94
N VAL A 117 12.55 -9.61 -5.13
CA VAL A 117 11.72 -10.43 -4.23
C VAL A 117 12.28 -10.44 -2.81
N THR A 118 13.60 -10.59 -2.66
CA THR A 118 14.25 -10.60 -1.34
C THR A 118 14.14 -9.24 -0.64
N CYS A 119 14.32 -8.14 -1.37
CA CYS A 119 14.18 -6.78 -0.83
C CYS A 119 12.75 -6.47 -0.37
N SER A 120 11.74 -7.13 -0.94
CA SER A 120 10.34 -6.95 -0.57
C SER A 120 9.90 -7.76 0.66
N ASN A 121 10.80 -8.58 1.24
CA ASN A 121 10.51 -9.38 2.42
C ASN A 121 10.49 -8.54 3.70
N ASN A 122 9.74 -9.01 4.70
CA ASN A 122 9.63 -8.37 6.01
C ASN A 122 10.86 -8.54 6.93
N SER A 123 12.03 -8.76 6.35
CA SER A 123 13.29 -9.02 7.06
C SER A 123 13.94 -7.78 7.69
N GLN A 124 13.35 -6.60 7.55
CA GLN A 124 13.89 -5.37 8.11
C GLN A 124 13.94 -5.45 9.66
N LEU A 125 15.10 -5.10 10.24
CA LEU A 125 15.33 -5.14 11.69
C LEU A 125 14.27 -4.35 12.48
N LYS A 126 13.83 -3.18 11.96
CA LYS A 126 12.77 -2.37 12.56
C LYS A 126 11.41 -3.08 12.67
N CYS A 127 11.18 -4.11 11.86
CA CYS A 127 9.93 -4.86 11.86
C CYS A 127 9.93 -6.01 12.89
N GLY A 128 11.06 -6.34 13.50
CA GLY A 128 11.21 -7.50 14.40
C GLY A 128 10.23 -7.50 15.57
N ARG A 129 9.99 -6.34 16.17
CA ARG A 129 9.07 -6.15 17.33
C ARG A 129 7.76 -5.45 16.93
N CYS A 130 7.47 -5.26 15.64
CA CYS A 130 6.26 -4.59 15.18
C CYS A 130 5.10 -5.59 15.17
N PHE A 131 3.98 -5.24 15.81
CA PHE A 131 2.78 -6.10 15.82
C PHE A 131 2.19 -6.30 14.44
N LEU A 132 2.43 -5.36 13.50
CA LEU A 132 2.00 -5.45 12.11
C LEU A 132 2.96 -6.20 11.20
N LYS A 133 4.02 -6.81 11.74
CA LYS A 133 5.07 -7.46 10.95
C LYS A 133 4.51 -8.36 9.84
N TRP A 134 3.48 -9.14 10.16
CA TRP A 134 2.88 -10.12 9.27
C TRP A 134 1.73 -9.59 8.41
N HIS A 135 1.26 -8.39 8.65
CA HIS A 135 0.20 -7.72 7.86
C HIS A 135 0.77 -6.65 6.93
N CYS A 136 1.66 -5.79 7.44
CA CYS A 136 2.39 -4.80 6.66
C CYS A 136 3.54 -5.41 5.86
N ALA A 137 4.18 -6.46 6.39
CA ALA A 137 5.27 -7.22 5.78
C ALA A 137 6.44 -6.35 5.26
N GLY A 138 6.82 -5.32 6.04
CA GLY A 138 7.96 -4.44 5.73
C GLY A 138 7.62 -3.20 4.91
N GLY A 139 6.41 -3.11 4.37
CA GLY A 139 5.96 -1.96 3.58
C GLY A 139 6.29 -2.06 2.09
N CYS A 140 5.86 -1.06 1.34
CA CYS A 140 6.01 -1.01 -0.10
C CYS A 140 7.47 -0.76 -0.52
N LEU A 141 7.98 -1.56 -1.44
CA LEU A 141 9.34 -1.40 -1.96
C LEU A 141 9.53 -0.06 -2.70
N TYR A 142 8.51 0.41 -3.41
CA TYR A 142 8.52 1.72 -4.07
C TYR A 142 8.74 2.84 -3.05
N HIS A 143 7.98 2.84 -1.94
CA HIS A 143 8.18 3.84 -0.87
C HIS A 143 9.58 3.77 -0.25
N THR A 144 10.13 2.56 -0.10
CA THR A 144 11.49 2.39 0.46
C THR A 144 12.56 3.06 -0.40
N LYS A 145 12.31 3.19 -1.71
CA LYS A 145 13.21 3.86 -2.65
C LYS A 145 12.92 5.36 -2.82
N SER A 146 11.66 5.77 -2.71
CA SER A 146 11.22 7.14 -2.99
C SER A 146 11.19 8.05 -1.77
N TYR A 147 11.04 7.49 -0.57
CA TYR A 147 10.92 8.26 0.67
C TYR A 147 12.22 8.32 1.44
N SER A 148 12.47 9.45 2.12
CA SER A 148 13.54 9.55 3.11
C SER A 148 13.28 8.61 4.30
N LYS A 149 14.29 8.42 5.14
CA LYS A 149 14.15 7.60 6.36
C LYS A 149 13.08 8.15 7.28
N GLU A 150 13.01 9.46 7.42
CA GLU A 150 12.04 10.19 8.25
C GLU A 150 10.62 10.01 7.71
N MET A 151 10.41 10.12 6.40
CA MET A 151 9.13 9.86 5.74
C MET A 151 8.69 8.39 5.89
N LEU A 152 9.62 7.45 5.82
CA LEU A 152 9.33 6.04 6.10
C LEU A 152 8.89 5.80 7.54
N GLU A 153 9.42 6.55 8.51
CA GLU A 153 8.95 6.50 9.90
C GLU A 153 7.52 7.06 10.05
N VAL A 154 7.19 8.15 9.35
CA VAL A 154 5.81 8.68 9.26
C VAL A 154 4.88 7.60 8.73
N MET A 155 5.24 6.96 7.61
CA MET A 155 4.45 5.87 7.04
C MET A 155 4.29 4.69 8.02
N CYS A 156 5.33 4.33 8.76
CA CYS A 156 5.26 3.27 9.77
C CYS A 156 4.31 3.65 10.93
N ARG A 157 4.30 4.92 11.36
CA ARG A 157 3.35 5.42 12.36
C ARG A 157 1.92 5.35 11.85
N PHE A 158 1.69 5.84 10.63
CA PHE A 158 0.39 5.74 9.96
C PHE A 158 -0.11 4.28 9.92
N GLN A 159 0.69 3.33 9.43
CA GLN A 159 0.30 1.93 9.35
C GLN A 159 -0.14 1.37 10.70
N ARG A 160 0.60 1.69 11.77
CA ARG A 160 0.25 1.25 13.13
C ARG A 160 -1.03 1.90 13.65
N LYS A 161 -1.16 3.22 13.52
CA LYS A 161 -2.35 3.98 13.94
C LYS A 161 -3.60 3.48 13.23
N PHE A 162 -3.57 3.44 11.90
CA PHE A 162 -4.67 2.96 11.08
C PHE A 162 -5.12 1.55 11.48
N SER A 163 -4.16 0.64 11.63
CA SER A 163 -4.46 -0.75 11.98
C SER A 163 -5.02 -0.92 13.39
N LEU A 164 -4.53 -0.15 14.36
CA LEU A 164 -5.09 -0.16 15.72
C LEU A 164 -6.55 0.30 15.72
N ILE A 165 -6.86 1.38 15.02
CA ILE A 165 -8.25 1.87 14.88
C ILE A 165 -9.12 0.83 14.18
N ALA A 166 -8.63 0.24 13.08
CA ALA A 166 -9.35 -0.79 12.35
C ALA A 166 -9.65 -2.02 13.23
N LEU A 167 -8.67 -2.53 13.95
CA LEU A 167 -8.83 -3.67 14.86
C LEU A 167 -9.80 -3.34 16.02
N ALA A 168 -9.69 -2.14 16.58
CA ALA A 168 -10.56 -1.71 17.64
C ALA A 168 -12.01 -1.58 17.16
N ASN A 169 -12.24 -1.02 15.96
CA ASN A 169 -13.56 -0.96 15.34
C ASN A 169 -14.14 -2.35 15.04
N LEU A 170 -13.31 -3.31 14.63
CA LEU A 170 -13.74 -4.69 14.43
C LEU A 170 -14.18 -5.36 15.74
N LEU A 171 -13.44 -5.13 16.83
CA LEU A 171 -13.71 -5.74 18.13
C LEU A 171 -14.94 -5.12 18.84
N THR A 172 -15.12 -3.83 18.72
CA THR A 172 -16.22 -3.10 19.42
C THR A 172 -17.48 -2.97 18.59
N GLY A 173 -17.42 -3.19 17.28
CA GLY A 173 -18.50 -2.88 16.35
C GLY A 173 -18.79 -1.38 16.20
N GLN A 174 -17.99 -0.50 16.82
CA GLN A 174 -18.14 0.96 16.87
C GLN A 174 -16.97 1.67 16.21
N ASN A 175 -17.22 2.85 15.65
CA ASN A 175 -16.16 3.71 15.15
C ASN A 175 -15.57 4.54 16.30
N ILE A 176 -14.38 4.16 16.75
CA ILE A 176 -13.70 4.77 17.90
C ILE A 176 -13.31 6.24 17.68
N LEU A 177 -13.10 6.66 16.42
CA LEU A 177 -12.75 8.07 16.12
C LEU A 177 -13.86 9.07 16.49
N LYS A 178 -15.11 8.61 16.68
CA LYS A 178 -16.20 9.50 17.11
C LYS A 178 -16.13 9.97 18.57
N HIS A 179 -15.32 9.32 19.39
CA HIS A 179 -15.27 9.61 20.83
C HIS A 179 -14.17 10.62 21.23
N GLU A 180 -13.28 11.00 20.31
CA GLU A 180 -12.25 12.00 20.60
C GLU A 180 -12.65 13.44 20.22
N SER A 181 -13.87 13.66 19.71
CA SER A 181 -14.38 14.94 19.19
C SER A 181 -15.41 15.64 20.11
N THR A 182 -15.48 15.22 21.40
CA THR A 182 -16.38 15.87 22.39
C THR A 182 -15.54 16.47 23.55
#